data_8835b629497c07ceccf02ed5d9cb0493
#
_entry.id   8835b629497c07ceccf02ed5d9cb0493
#
_cell.length_a   1.000
_cell.length_b   1.000
_cell.length_c   1.000
_cell.angle_alpha   90.00
_cell.angle_beta   90.00
_cell.angle_gamma   90.00
#
_symmetry.space_group_name_H-M   'P 1'
#
loop_
_entity.id
_entity.type
_entity.pdbx_description
1 polymer ?
#
loop_
_entity_poly.entity_id
_entity_poly.type
_entity_poly.pdbx_seq_one_letter_code
_entity_poly.pdbx_strand_id
1 'polypeptide(L)'
;LFHALVGVKQVPDTTNIRIDPETGSLIRQGVPTIINPYDAHAVAAAVAWKKKLGGKVTVISMGPQSCVSTIRECIEMGADRGILISARQFSGADTLATSYVLAEVIRAIHAEDPIDLVLFGKQAIDGDTAQVGPGVSVRLGFPLVTYAVKIHSIDLDARHAVVERKTERANEVLQVNLPLLLTCEKEIEEIPFASLPDLVYSLDYEPEVWTAESPIAFPPELIGLKGSPTTVNKTTTPEKHTAGAVISVQTVGMQTAAERMLGAMQAAGVLVGDGGVA
;
A
#
# COMPACT_ATOMS: atom_id res chain seq x y z
N LEU A 1 -1.87 13.54 -23.10
CA LEU A 1 -1.10 13.82 -21.88
C LEU A 1 -1.21 12.63 -20.93
N PHE A 2 -0.12 12.31 -20.23
CA PHE A 2 -0.07 11.21 -19.25
C PHE A 2 -1.04 11.41 -18.09
N HIS A 3 -1.77 10.36 -17.71
CA HIS A 3 -2.64 10.38 -16.54
C HIS A 3 -2.35 9.15 -15.65
N ALA A 4 -1.81 9.39 -14.46
CA ALA A 4 -1.67 8.38 -13.44
C ALA A 4 -2.75 8.53 -12.35
N LEU A 5 -3.27 7.41 -11.86
CA LEU A 5 -4.15 7.38 -10.71
C LEU A 5 -3.52 6.53 -9.61
N VAL A 6 -3.50 7.04 -8.37
CA VAL A 6 -2.93 6.32 -7.23
C VAL A 6 -3.99 6.11 -6.15
N GLY A 7 -4.17 4.85 -5.76
CA GLY A 7 -4.95 4.51 -4.58
C GLY A 7 -4.09 4.60 -3.32
N VAL A 8 -4.54 5.38 -2.33
CA VAL A 8 -3.80 5.58 -1.08
C VAL A 8 -4.67 5.24 0.13
N LYS A 9 -4.04 4.72 1.18
CA LYS A 9 -4.70 4.39 2.44
C LYS A 9 -4.07 5.14 3.60
N GLN A 10 -4.91 5.69 4.47
CA GLN A 10 -4.51 6.14 5.80
C GLN A 10 -4.39 4.92 6.71
N VAL A 11 -3.25 4.78 7.39
CA VAL A 11 -2.98 3.68 8.31
C VAL A 11 -2.51 4.22 9.67
N PRO A 12 -2.71 3.47 10.77
CA PRO A 12 -2.10 3.84 12.05
C PRO A 12 -0.58 3.83 11.95
N ASP A 13 0.07 4.82 12.57
CA ASP A 13 1.52 4.83 12.73
C ASP A 13 1.96 3.75 13.73
N THR A 14 2.38 2.61 13.22
CA THR A 14 2.79 1.46 14.04
C THR A 14 4.13 1.68 14.75
N THR A 15 4.88 2.73 14.44
CA THR A 15 6.13 3.07 15.14
C THR A 15 5.86 3.73 16.48
N ASN A 16 4.68 4.32 16.69
CA ASN A 16 4.24 5.02 17.89
C ASN A 16 3.19 4.24 18.71
N ILE A 17 3.30 2.92 18.75
CA ILE A 17 2.40 2.05 19.51
C ILE A 17 2.53 2.35 21.01
N ARG A 18 1.45 2.79 21.65
CA ARG A 18 1.36 2.91 23.10
C ARG A 18 0.65 1.68 23.65
N ILE A 19 1.29 1.03 24.61
CA ILE A 19 0.73 -0.09 25.36
C ILE A 19 0.19 0.47 26.66
N ASP A 20 -1.05 0.16 26.99
CA ASP A 20 -1.63 0.44 28.30
C ASP A 20 -0.86 -0.35 29.37
N PRO A 21 -0.22 0.33 30.33
CA PRO A 21 0.59 -0.34 31.33
C PRO A 21 -0.21 -1.22 32.31
N GLU A 22 -1.53 -0.98 32.45
CA GLU A 22 -2.38 -1.75 33.36
C GLU A 22 -2.99 -2.98 32.70
N THR A 23 -3.42 -2.85 31.42
CA THR A 23 -4.11 -3.93 30.72
C THR A 23 -3.21 -4.69 29.74
N GLY A 24 -2.01 -4.16 29.43
CA GLY A 24 -1.12 -4.69 28.39
C GLY A 24 -1.69 -4.58 26.96
N SER A 25 -2.82 -3.91 26.81
CA SER A 25 -3.52 -3.78 25.55
C SER A 25 -3.01 -2.58 24.74
N LEU A 26 -3.08 -2.68 23.42
CA LEU A 26 -2.78 -1.59 22.51
C LEU A 26 -3.79 -0.44 22.69
N ILE A 27 -3.29 0.74 23.08
CA ILE A 27 -4.09 1.96 23.09
C ILE A 27 -4.23 2.43 21.66
N ARG A 28 -5.39 2.13 21.04
CA ARG A 28 -5.70 2.56 19.66
C ARG A 28 -6.19 4.01 19.59
N GLN A 29 -6.71 4.54 20.70
CA GLN A 29 -7.20 5.92 20.77
C GLN A 29 -6.02 6.90 20.83
N GLY A 30 -5.96 7.83 19.86
CA GLY A 30 -4.89 8.83 19.77
C GLY A 30 -3.58 8.34 19.15
N VAL A 31 -3.57 7.18 18.48
CA VAL A 31 -2.44 6.78 17.63
C VAL A 31 -2.45 7.70 16.40
N PRO A 32 -1.34 8.38 16.09
CA PRO A 32 -1.21 9.15 14.87
C PRO A 32 -1.47 8.27 13.64
N THR A 33 -2.05 8.85 12.62
CA THR A 33 -2.24 8.18 11.33
C THR A 33 -1.30 8.77 10.30
N ILE A 34 -0.82 7.95 9.39
CA ILE A 34 0.09 8.31 8.31
C ILE A 34 -0.44 7.76 6.99
N ILE A 35 0.07 8.28 5.88
CA ILE A 35 -0.08 7.60 4.59
C ILE A 35 0.61 6.23 4.66
N ASN A 36 -0.02 5.21 4.10
CA ASN A 36 0.64 3.89 3.98
C ASN A 36 1.98 4.03 3.25
N PRO A 37 3.10 3.59 3.84
CA PRO A 37 4.44 3.82 3.27
C PRO A 37 4.60 3.33 1.82
N TYR A 38 4.00 2.20 1.47
CA TYR A 38 4.05 1.70 0.09
C TYR A 38 3.28 2.61 -0.89
N ASP A 39 2.15 3.19 -0.43
CA ASP A 39 1.36 4.11 -1.26
C ASP A 39 2.09 5.44 -1.46
N ALA A 40 2.82 5.93 -0.46
CA ALA A 40 3.63 7.14 -0.59
C ALA A 40 4.69 7.01 -1.70
N HIS A 41 5.37 5.85 -1.78
CA HIS A 41 6.31 5.56 -2.87
C HIS A 41 5.61 5.43 -4.24
N ALA A 42 4.38 4.89 -4.27
CA ALA A 42 3.58 4.84 -5.49
C ALA A 42 3.19 6.25 -5.98
N VAL A 43 2.83 7.17 -5.06
CA VAL A 43 2.59 8.59 -5.39
C VAL A 43 3.85 9.24 -5.92
N ALA A 44 5.00 9.02 -5.28
CA ALA A 44 6.29 9.54 -5.72
C ALA A 44 6.61 9.10 -7.16
N ALA A 45 6.41 7.82 -7.48
CA ALA A 45 6.61 7.28 -8.83
C ALA A 45 5.66 7.93 -9.86
N ALA A 46 4.38 8.08 -9.53
CA ALA A 46 3.41 8.74 -10.41
C ALA A 46 3.81 10.19 -10.71
N VAL A 47 4.20 10.94 -9.67
CA VAL A 47 4.65 12.34 -9.79
C VAL A 47 5.95 12.45 -10.60
N ALA A 48 6.91 11.53 -10.40
CA ALA A 48 8.14 11.50 -11.18
C ALA A 48 7.87 11.30 -12.68
N TRP A 49 6.96 10.39 -13.03
CA TRP A 49 6.57 10.16 -14.43
C TRP A 49 5.72 11.30 -15.01
N LYS A 50 4.83 11.92 -14.23
CA LYS A 50 4.16 13.16 -14.63
C LYS A 50 5.17 14.26 -15.01
N LYS A 51 6.23 14.43 -14.22
CA LYS A 51 7.28 15.43 -14.50
C LYS A 51 8.05 15.14 -15.80
N LYS A 52 8.23 13.86 -16.16
CA LYS A 52 8.92 13.44 -17.38
C LYS A 52 8.07 13.57 -18.66
N LEU A 53 6.79 13.19 -18.57
CA LEU A 53 5.92 13.06 -19.73
C LEU A 53 4.95 14.25 -19.90
N GLY A 54 4.81 15.09 -18.89
CA GLY A 54 3.71 16.04 -18.78
C GLY A 54 2.38 15.28 -18.49
N GLY A 55 1.43 15.96 -17.86
CA GLY A 55 0.14 15.36 -17.55
C GLY A 55 -0.27 15.58 -16.10
N LYS A 56 -0.95 14.60 -15.50
CA LYS A 56 -1.53 14.74 -14.15
C LYS A 56 -1.49 13.46 -13.34
N VAL A 57 -1.59 13.65 -12.02
CA VAL A 57 -1.74 12.58 -11.02
C VAL A 57 -3.02 12.81 -10.24
N THR A 58 -3.92 11.84 -10.26
CA THR A 58 -5.13 11.78 -9.42
C THR A 58 -4.89 10.81 -8.28
N VAL A 59 -5.20 11.21 -7.05
CA VAL A 59 -5.17 10.31 -5.89
C VAL A 59 -6.57 10.04 -5.39
N ILE A 60 -6.84 8.79 -5.01
CA ILE A 60 -8.10 8.37 -4.42
C ILE A 60 -7.85 7.71 -3.07
N SER A 61 -8.68 8.00 -2.08
CA SER A 61 -8.63 7.35 -0.77
C SER A 61 -10.04 6.99 -0.32
N MET A 62 -10.24 5.74 0.13
CA MET A 62 -11.51 5.28 0.68
C MET A 62 -11.41 5.22 2.21
N GLY A 63 -12.18 6.06 2.89
CA GLY A 63 -12.14 6.12 4.34
C GLY A 63 -12.98 7.24 4.96
N PRO A 64 -12.82 7.48 6.28
CA PRO A 64 -13.48 8.56 6.98
C PRO A 64 -12.91 9.93 6.58
N GLN A 65 -13.55 11.01 7.05
CA GLN A 65 -13.13 12.39 6.78
C GLN A 65 -11.66 12.68 7.21
N SER A 66 -11.12 11.94 8.17
CA SER A 66 -9.71 12.08 8.57
C SER A 66 -8.72 11.79 7.43
N CYS A 67 -9.12 11.03 6.39
CA CYS A 67 -8.27 10.74 5.23
C CYS A 67 -7.99 11.97 4.34
N VAL A 68 -8.66 13.10 4.58
CA VAL A 68 -8.34 14.38 3.93
C VAL A 68 -6.87 14.77 4.16
N SER A 69 -6.34 14.55 5.38
CA SER A 69 -4.93 14.81 5.66
C SER A 69 -3.99 13.99 4.77
N THR A 70 -4.29 12.71 4.57
CA THR A 70 -3.50 11.82 3.70
C THR A 70 -3.54 12.27 2.23
N ILE A 71 -4.71 12.73 1.76
CA ILE A 71 -4.81 13.29 0.40
C ILE A 71 -4.00 14.59 0.29
N ARG A 72 -4.04 15.46 1.30
CA ARG A 72 -3.22 16.68 1.34
C ARG A 72 -1.72 16.38 1.29
N GLU A 73 -1.25 15.34 2.00
CA GLU A 73 0.13 14.86 1.89
C GLU A 73 0.49 14.45 0.45
N CYS A 74 -0.44 13.80 -0.28
CA CYS A 74 -0.21 13.46 -1.68
C CYS A 74 -0.18 14.69 -2.60
N ILE A 75 -1.02 15.71 -2.34
CA ILE A 75 -0.99 16.99 -3.06
C ILE A 75 0.34 17.71 -2.80
N GLU A 76 0.80 17.71 -1.55
CA GLU A 76 2.11 18.24 -1.15
C GLU A 76 3.26 17.55 -1.90
N MET A 77 3.16 16.25 -2.17
CA MET A 77 4.12 15.48 -2.98
C MET A 77 4.06 15.83 -4.49
N GLY A 78 3.04 16.54 -4.92
CA GLY A 78 2.87 16.99 -6.30
C GLY A 78 1.73 16.29 -7.07
N ALA A 79 0.79 15.64 -6.42
CA ALA A 79 -0.45 15.21 -7.05
C ALA A 79 -1.35 16.43 -7.38
N ASP A 80 -2.20 16.30 -8.39
CA ASP A 80 -3.00 17.43 -8.92
C ASP A 80 -4.46 17.39 -8.46
N ARG A 81 -5.00 16.19 -8.24
CA ARG A 81 -6.40 15.98 -7.90
C ARG A 81 -6.52 14.93 -6.80
N GLY A 82 -7.35 15.20 -5.80
CA GLY A 82 -7.65 14.28 -4.71
C GLY A 82 -9.13 13.97 -4.62
N ILE A 83 -9.50 12.71 -4.47
CA ILE A 83 -10.89 12.26 -4.27
C ILE A 83 -10.96 11.42 -3.00
N LEU A 84 -11.80 11.85 -2.07
CA LEU A 84 -12.15 11.09 -0.88
C LEU A 84 -13.43 10.30 -1.13
N ILE A 85 -13.34 8.99 -1.08
CA ILE A 85 -14.49 8.08 -1.17
C ILE A 85 -14.96 7.82 0.26
N SER A 86 -16.02 8.51 0.67
CA SER A 86 -16.45 8.52 2.08
C SER A 86 -17.95 8.46 2.23
N ALA A 87 -18.41 7.36 2.81
CA ALA A 87 -19.78 7.20 3.25
C ALA A 87 -19.83 6.13 4.35
N ARG A 88 -20.83 6.24 5.25
CA ARG A 88 -21.01 5.25 6.32
C ARG A 88 -21.27 3.84 5.76
N GLN A 89 -21.86 3.75 4.58
CA GLN A 89 -22.16 2.49 3.89
C GLN A 89 -20.90 1.70 3.51
N PHE A 90 -19.72 2.35 3.37
CA PHE A 90 -18.46 1.68 3.07
C PHE A 90 -17.78 1.08 4.31
N SER A 91 -18.25 1.39 5.51
CA SER A 91 -17.64 0.92 6.75
C SER A 91 -17.68 -0.61 6.87
N GLY A 92 -16.57 -1.18 7.36
CA GLY A 92 -16.43 -2.63 7.55
C GLY A 92 -16.17 -3.42 6.27
N ALA A 93 -15.86 -2.73 5.16
CA ALA A 93 -15.48 -3.38 3.91
C ALA A 93 -14.20 -4.21 4.08
N ASP A 94 -14.23 -5.46 3.62
CA ASP A 94 -13.05 -6.28 3.41
C ASP A 94 -12.37 -5.94 2.07
N THR A 95 -11.34 -6.69 1.68
CA THR A 95 -10.60 -6.46 0.43
C THR A 95 -11.45 -6.66 -0.82
N LEU A 96 -12.46 -7.53 -0.77
CA LEU A 96 -13.35 -7.78 -1.90
C LEU A 96 -14.27 -6.58 -2.15
N ALA A 97 -14.99 -6.12 -1.11
CA ALA A 97 -15.86 -4.95 -1.19
C ALA A 97 -15.07 -3.66 -1.47
N THR A 98 -13.88 -3.50 -0.84
CA THR A 98 -12.99 -2.36 -1.11
C THR A 98 -12.55 -2.32 -2.55
N SER A 99 -12.05 -3.44 -3.11
CA SER A 99 -11.61 -3.49 -4.51
C SER A 99 -12.76 -3.24 -5.49
N TYR A 100 -13.98 -3.61 -5.15
CA TYR A 100 -15.17 -3.30 -5.95
C TYR A 100 -15.41 -1.79 -6.00
N VAL A 101 -15.50 -1.13 -4.86
CA VAL A 101 -15.73 0.32 -4.79
C VAL A 101 -14.65 1.09 -5.55
N LEU A 102 -13.37 0.76 -5.30
CA LEU A 102 -12.25 1.44 -5.96
C LEU A 102 -12.26 1.21 -7.47
N ALA A 103 -12.58 0.00 -7.95
CA ALA A 103 -12.66 -0.27 -9.38
C ALA A 103 -13.78 0.53 -10.05
N GLU A 104 -14.96 0.66 -9.43
CA GLU A 104 -16.05 1.47 -9.99
C GLU A 104 -15.70 2.97 -10.05
N VAL A 105 -15.03 3.49 -9.01
CA VAL A 105 -14.53 4.87 -9.00
C VAL A 105 -13.50 5.08 -10.11
N ILE A 106 -12.52 4.19 -10.23
CA ILE A 106 -11.49 4.27 -11.28
C ILE A 106 -12.10 4.17 -12.67
N ARG A 107 -13.11 3.31 -12.86
CA ARG A 107 -13.84 3.17 -14.13
C ARG A 107 -14.56 4.45 -14.51
N ALA A 108 -15.23 5.10 -13.55
CA ALA A 108 -15.90 6.38 -13.78
C ALA A 108 -14.90 7.48 -14.17
N ILE A 109 -13.79 7.60 -13.44
CA ILE A 109 -12.73 8.56 -13.76
C ILE A 109 -12.13 8.27 -15.14
N HIS A 110 -11.84 7.00 -15.44
CA HIS A 110 -11.25 6.58 -16.72
C HIS A 110 -12.15 6.86 -17.92
N ALA A 111 -13.47 6.79 -17.73
CA ALA A 111 -14.45 7.08 -18.78
C ALA A 111 -14.52 8.58 -19.12
N GLU A 112 -14.31 9.46 -18.14
CA GLU A 112 -14.26 10.91 -18.35
C GLU A 112 -12.89 11.36 -18.85
N ASP A 113 -11.84 10.76 -18.35
CA ASP A 113 -10.47 11.17 -18.53
C ASP A 113 -9.54 9.95 -18.49
N PRO A 114 -9.14 9.44 -19.67
CA PRO A 114 -8.42 8.18 -19.79
C PRO A 114 -7.17 8.11 -18.93
N ILE A 115 -7.09 7.06 -18.11
CA ILE A 115 -5.96 6.76 -17.23
C ILE A 115 -5.00 5.84 -17.98
N ASP A 116 -3.71 6.13 -17.92
CA ASP A 116 -2.66 5.30 -18.49
C ASP A 116 -2.07 4.33 -17.47
N LEU A 117 -1.92 4.80 -16.22
CA LEU A 117 -1.28 4.02 -15.15
C LEU A 117 -2.08 4.13 -13.85
N VAL A 118 -2.41 2.98 -13.28
CA VAL A 118 -2.98 2.88 -11.93
C VAL A 118 -1.92 2.31 -11.00
N LEU A 119 -1.68 2.95 -9.87
CA LEU A 119 -0.72 2.50 -8.88
C LEU A 119 -1.38 2.31 -7.52
N PHE A 120 -0.98 1.24 -6.85
CA PHE A 120 -1.23 1.00 -5.42
C PHE A 120 0.10 0.64 -4.76
N GLY A 121 0.22 0.84 -3.47
CA GLY A 121 1.25 0.16 -2.71
C GLY A 121 1.04 -1.36 -2.76
N LYS A 122 2.10 -2.12 -2.58
CA LYS A 122 2.06 -3.59 -2.51
C LYS A 122 0.99 -4.08 -1.54
N GLN A 123 0.92 -3.46 -0.38
CA GLN A 123 -0.01 -3.78 0.71
C GLN A 123 -0.13 -2.62 1.69
N ALA A 124 -1.17 -2.59 2.50
CA ALA A 124 -1.29 -1.69 3.63
C ALA A 124 -0.66 -2.35 4.88
N ILE A 125 0.12 -1.59 5.65
CA ILE A 125 0.87 -2.12 6.81
C ILE A 125 -0.01 -2.51 8.00
N ASP A 126 -1.28 -2.15 8.00
CA ASP A 126 -2.25 -2.49 9.05
C ASP A 126 -2.98 -3.82 8.82
N GLY A 127 -3.06 -4.27 7.57
CA GLY A 127 -3.80 -5.48 7.20
C GLY A 127 -2.99 -6.53 6.44
N ASP A 128 -1.88 -6.15 5.82
CA ASP A 128 -0.89 -6.99 5.11
C ASP A 128 -1.46 -8.00 4.09
N THR A 129 -2.63 -7.71 3.50
CA THR A 129 -3.32 -8.67 2.62
C THR A 129 -2.78 -8.70 1.19
N ALA A 130 -2.22 -7.61 0.69
CA ALA A 130 -1.76 -7.42 -0.70
C ALA A 130 -2.83 -7.74 -1.78
N GLN A 131 -4.12 -7.68 -1.46
CA GLN A 131 -5.21 -8.14 -2.31
C GLN A 131 -5.95 -7.04 -3.07
N VAL A 132 -5.95 -5.80 -2.55
CA VAL A 132 -6.79 -4.72 -3.11
C VAL A 132 -6.35 -4.36 -4.52
N GLY A 133 -5.07 -4.10 -4.77
CA GLY A 133 -4.56 -3.79 -6.10
C GLY A 133 -4.89 -4.87 -7.15
N PRO A 134 -4.53 -6.15 -6.90
CA PRO A 134 -4.93 -7.25 -7.77
C PRO A 134 -6.44 -7.37 -7.98
N GLY A 135 -7.24 -7.19 -6.94
CA GLY A 135 -8.70 -7.21 -7.03
C GLY A 135 -9.26 -6.10 -7.93
N VAL A 136 -8.69 -4.90 -7.86
CA VAL A 136 -9.03 -3.77 -8.74
C VAL A 136 -8.66 -4.08 -10.19
N SER A 137 -7.43 -4.59 -10.43
CA SER A 137 -6.97 -4.96 -11.77
C SER A 137 -7.92 -5.92 -12.49
N VAL A 138 -8.29 -7.01 -11.81
CA VAL A 138 -9.21 -8.02 -12.36
C VAL A 138 -10.57 -7.40 -12.70
N ARG A 139 -11.10 -6.51 -11.85
CA ARG A 139 -12.40 -5.86 -12.06
C ARG A 139 -12.39 -4.84 -13.20
N LEU A 140 -11.26 -4.18 -13.42
CA LEU A 140 -11.08 -3.24 -14.53
C LEU A 140 -10.71 -3.95 -15.84
N GLY A 141 -10.19 -5.16 -15.79
CA GLY A 141 -9.60 -5.85 -16.93
C GLY A 141 -8.26 -5.25 -17.36
N PHE A 142 -7.57 -4.55 -16.48
CA PHE A 142 -6.26 -3.99 -16.76
C PHE A 142 -5.16 -5.02 -16.50
N PRO A 143 -4.11 -5.10 -17.33
CA PRO A 143 -2.90 -5.85 -17.01
C PRO A 143 -2.37 -5.47 -15.63
N LEU A 144 -1.75 -6.43 -14.95
CA LEU A 144 -1.21 -6.27 -13.59
C LEU A 144 0.27 -6.64 -13.54
N VAL A 145 1.08 -5.75 -12.94
CA VAL A 145 2.43 -6.08 -12.48
C VAL A 145 2.49 -5.86 -10.97
N THR A 146 2.69 -6.94 -10.23
CA THR A 146 2.84 -6.89 -8.77
C THR A 146 4.30 -6.74 -8.37
N TYR A 147 4.54 -6.16 -7.17
CA TYR A 147 5.88 -5.96 -6.59
C TYR A 147 6.81 -5.16 -7.50
N ALA A 148 6.27 -4.12 -8.17
CA ALA A 148 7.03 -3.26 -9.05
C ALA A 148 8.09 -2.47 -8.25
N VAL A 149 9.35 -2.55 -8.70
CA VAL A 149 10.49 -1.88 -8.08
C VAL A 149 11.06 -0.78 -8.96
N LYS A 150 10.72 -0.77 -10.27
CA LYS A 150 11.17 0.27 -11.19
C LYS A 150 10.32 0.32 -12.45
N ILE A 151 10.04 1.53 -12.91
CA ILE A 151 9.48 1.77 -14.25
C ILE A 151 10.62 2.27 -15.12
N HIS A 152 11.02 1.49 -16.13
CA HIS A 152 12.13 1.84 -17.03
C HIS A 152 11.69 2.83 -18.09
N SER A 153 10.52 2.61 -18.71
CA SER A 153 9.96 3.48 -19.74
C SER A 153 8.44 3.40 -19.80
N ILE A 154 7.81 4.48 -20.24
CA ILE A 154 6.41 4.55 -20.63
C ILE A 154 6.37 5.18 -22.01
N ASP A 155 5.79 4.49 -22.98
CA ASP A 155 5.55 4.95 -24.35
C ASP A 155 4.03 5.12 -24.53
N LEU A 156 3.59 6.38 -24.57
CA LEU A 156 2.16 6.71 -24.69
C LEU A 156 1.65 6.51 -26.12
N ASP A 157 2.52 6.64 -27.13
CA ASP A 157 2.14 6.47 -28.54
C ASP A 157 2.00 4.98 -28.88
N ALA A 158 2.97 4.18 -28.43
CA ALA A 158 2.94 2.72 -28.61
C ALA A 158 2.09 1.99 -27.55
N ARG A 159 1.54 2.74 -26.57
CA ARG A 159 0.64 2.23 -25.51
C ARG A 159 1.24 1.08 -24.69
N HIS A 160 2.51 1.18 -24.28
CA HIS A 160 3.13 0.19 -23.40
C HIS A 160 4.08 0.83 -22.39
N ALA A 161 4.38 0.09 -21.33
CA ALA A 161 5.41 0.40 -20.34
C ALA A 161 6.35 -0.77 -20.16
N VAL A 162 7.61 -0.49 -19.79
CA VAL A 162 8.62 -1.47 -19.37
C VAL A 162 8.82 -1.33 -17.87
N VAL A 163 8.50 -2.38 -17.13
CA VAL A 163 8.47 -2.39 -15.66
C VAL A 163 9.30 -3.54 -15.12
N GLU A 164 10.10 -3.27 -14.11
CA GLU A 164 10.84 -4.26 -13.35
C GLU A 164 10.06 -4.61 -12.07
N ARG A 165 9.90 -5.90 -11.83
CA ARG A 165 9.27 -6.44 -10.61
C ARG A 165 10.22 -7.34 -9.84
N LYS A 166 10.03 -7.39 -8.53
CA LYS A 166 10.79 -8.28 -7.64
C LYS A 166 10.05 -9.59 -7.46
N THR A 167 10.79 -10.70 -7.57
CA THR A 167 10.31 -12.03 -7.22
C THR A 167 11.22 -12.63 -6.15
N GLU A 168 10.90 -13.81 -5.63
CA GLU A 168 11.71 -14.48 -4.61
C GLU A 168 13.15 -14.81 -5.08
N ARG A 169 13.35 -14.99 -6.38
CA ARG A 169 14.62 -15.48 -6.94
C ARG A 169 15.35 -14.45 -7.79
N ALA A 170 14.65 -13.52 -8.40
CA ALA A 170 15.20 -12.57 -9.37
C ALA A 170 14.29 -11.36 -9.57
N ASN A 171 14.81 -10.32 -10.18
CA ASN A 171 13.99 -9.27 -10.76
C ASN A 171 13.63 -9.64 -12.21
N GLU A 172 12.40 -9.40 -12.59
CA GLU A 172 11.87 -9.62 -13.93
C GLU A 172 11.55 -8.28 -14.58
N VAL A 173 11.99 -8.10 -15.83
CA VAL A 173 11.65 -6.92 -16.64
C VAL A 173 10.58 -7.30 -17.65
N LEU A 174 9.43 -6.64 -17.58
CA LEU A 174 8.25 -6.95 -18.35
C LEU A 174 7.84 -5.75 -19.23
N GLN A 175 7.53 -5.99 -20.48
CA GLN A 175 6.83 -5.03 -21.33
C GLN A 175 5.34 -5.32 -21.28
N VAL A 176 4.53 -4.33 -20.91
CA VAL A 176 3.09 -4.50 -20.64
C VAL A 176 2.30 -3.35 -21.29
N ASN A 177 1.13 -3.68 -21.85
CA ASN A 177 0.26 -2.69 -22.48
C ASN A 177 -0.42 -1.76 -21.47
N LEU A 178 -0.68 -0.52 -21.89
CA LEU A 178 -1.49 0.46 -21.17
C LEU A 178 -2.96 0.35 -21.57
N PRO A 179 -3.92 0.65 -20.66
CA PRO A 179 -3.71 1.03 -19.26
C PRO A 179 -3.18 -0.14 -18.44
N LEU A 180 -2.33 0.15 -17.45
CA LEU A 180 -1.63 -0.83 -16.62
C LEU A 180 -1.87 -0.54 -15.14
N LEU A 181 -2.04 -1.59 -14.32
CA LEU A 181 -2.04 -1.46 -12.87
C LEU A 181 -0.76 -2.05 -12.27
N LEU A 182 -0.13 -1.28 -11.37
CA LEU A 182 1.05 -1.68 -10.61
C LEU A 182 0.73 -1.80 -9.13
N THR A 183 1.30 -2.80 -8.45
CA THR A 183 1.47 -2.76 -7.00
C THR A 183 2.94 -2.55 -6.68
N CYS A 184 3.24 -1.50 -5.92
CA CYS A 184 4.58 -0.93 -5.80
C CYS A 184 5.28 -1.36 -4.51
N GLU A 185 6.55 -1.72 -4.63
CA GLU A 185 7.49 -1.81 -3.52
C GLU A 185 8.04 -0.40 -3.20
N LYS A 186 8.70 -0.26 -2.04
CA LYS A 186 9.27 1.03 -1.63
C LYS A 186 10.44 1.48 -2.52
N GLU A 187 11.09 0.53 -3.18
CA GLU A 187 12.19 0.78 -4.10
C GLU A 187 11.77 1.43 -5.43
N ILE A 188 10.47 1.54 -5.72
CA ILE A 188 9.93 2.05 -7.00
C ILE A 188 10.38 3.49 -7.30
N GLU A 189 10.41 4.36 -6.29
CA GLU A 189 10.84 5.75 -6.37
C GLU A 189 11.09 6.30 -4.96
N GLU A 190 12.01 7.25 -4.81
CA GLU A 190 12.23 7.95 -3.55
C GLU A 190 11.16 9.01 -3.34
N ILE A 191 10.69 9.16 -2.09
CA ILE A 191 9.71 10.17 -1.74
C ILE A 191 10.40 11.54 -1.77
N PRO A 192 9.97 12.48 -2.64
CA PRO A 192 10.58 13.78 -2.75
C PRO A 192 10.21 14.65 -1.54
N PHE A 193 11.07 15.58 -1.18
CA PHE A 193 10.66 16.67 -0.33
C PHE A 193 9.69 17.60 -1.08
N ALA A 194 8.64 18.03 -0.39
CA ALA A 194 7.71 19.00 -0.94
C ALA A 194 8.40 20.32 -1.25
N SER A 195 7.99 20.97 -2.34
CA SER A 195 8.34 22.34 -2.57
C SER A 195 7.51 23.24 -1.65
N LEU A 196 8.04 24.42 -1.29
CA LEU A 196 7.27 25.36 -0.46
C LEU A 196 5.93 25.77 -1.10
N PRO A 197 5.84 26.03 -2.42
CA PRO A 197 4.55 26.27 -3.08
C PRO A 197 3.56 25.10 -2.92
N ASP A 198 4.01 23.85 -3.14
CA ASP A 198 3.15 22.67 -3.03
C ASP A 198 2.67 22.45 -1.59
N LEU A 199 3.56 22.67 -0.61
CA LEU A 199 3.20 22.62 0.81
C LEU A 199 2.11 23.66 1.14
N VAL A 200 2.32 24.92 0.75
CA VAL A 200 1.32 25.98 1.00
C VAL A 200 -0.01 25.67 0.32
N TYR A 201 0.03 25.19 -0.93
CA TYR A 201 -1.18 24.80 -1.67
C TYR A 201 -1.93 23.66 -0.99
N SER A 202 -1.21 22.67 -0.46
CA SER A 202 -1.83 21.50 0.19
C SER A 202 -2.59 21.82 1.48
N LEU A 203 -2.19 22.88 2.21
CA LEU A 203 -2.81 23.25 3.50
C LEU A 203 -4.31 23.55 3.38
N ASP A 204 -4.69 24.24 2.30
CA ASP A 204 -6.07 24.65 2.03
C ASP A 204 -6.77 23.78 0.98
N TYR A 205 -6.10 22.70 0.50
CA TYR A 205 -6.66 21.83 -0.51
C TYR A 205 -7.85 21.04 0.07
N GLU A 206 -8.99 21.13 -0.62
CA GLU A 206 -10.17 20.35 -0.30
C GLU A 206 -10.41 19.30 -1.40
N PRO A 207 -10.33 17.99 -1.07
CA PRO A 207 -10.60 16.93 -2.04
C PRO A 207 -12.08 16.88 -2.42
N GLU A 208 -12.35 16.38 -3.61
CA GLU A 208 -13.70 15.97 -3.99
C GLU A 208 -14.17 14.85 -3.07
N VAL A 209 -15.43 14.89 -2.63
CA VAL A 209 -16.01 13.84 -1.81
C VAL A 209 -17.03 13.05 -2.62
N TRP A 210 -16.74 11.77 -2.83
CA TRP A 210 -17.63 10.82 -3.47
C TRP A 210 -18.29 9.94 -2.42
N THR A 211 -19.62 9.81 -2.50
CA THR A 211 -20.41 9.03 -1.54
C THR A 211 -20.89 7.70 -2.14
N ALA A 212 -21.69 6.94 -1.40
CA ALA A 212 -22.29 5.71 -1.91
C ALA A 212 -23.40 5.96 -2.95
N GLU A 213 -23.81 7.21 -3.15
CA GLU A 213 -24.94 7.59 -4.01
C GLU A 213 -24.55 8.61 -5.08
N SER A 214 -23.43 9.31 -4.95
CA SER A 214 -23.00 10.39 -5.85
C SER A 214 -21.46 10.51 -5.90
N PRO A 215 -20.83 10.74 -7.09
CA PRO A 215 -21.45 10.88 -8.41
C PRO A 215 -21.90 9.56 -9.04
N ILE A 216 -21.48 8.42 -8.49
CA ILE A 216 -21.91 7.08 -8.91
C ILE A 216 -22.66 6.40 -7.76
N ALA A 217 -23.67 5.61 -8.08
CA ALA A 217 -24.44 4.85 -7.10
C ALA A 217 -23.89 3.41 -7.01
N PHE A 218 -23.76 2.93 -5.77
CA PHE A 218 -23.28 1.56 -5.50
C PHE A 218 -24.42 0.68 -4.99
N PRO A 219 -24.58 -0.55 -5.51
CA PRO A 219 -25.49 -1.54 -4.92
C PRO A 219 -25.11 -1.82 -3.45
N PRO A 220 -26.05 -1.64 -2.50
CA PRO A 220 -25.74 -1.79 -1.08
C PRO A 220 -25.24 -3.18 -0.67
N GLU A 221 -25.57 -4.22 -1.45
CA GLU A 221 -25.15 -5.60 -1.24
C GLU A 221 -23.72 -5.89 -1.65
N LEU A 222 -23.06 -4.97 -2.38
CA LEU A 222 -21.67 -5.11 -2.86
C LEU A 222 -20.66 -4.23 -2.12
N ILE A 223 -21.15 -3.42 -1.15
CA ILE A 223 -20.30 -2.46 -0.43
C ILE A 223 -20.32 -2.67 1.08
N GLY A 224 -19.29 -2.15 1.76
CA GLY A 224 -19.20 -2.19 3.22
C GLY A 224 -19.28 -3.61 3.78
N LEU A 225 -19.83 -3.73 4.96
CA LEU A 225 -19.96 -5.02 5.65
C LEU A 225 -20.86 -6.01 4.89
N LYS A 226 -21.88 -5.52 4.17
CA LYS A 226 -22.78 -6.40 3.41
C LYS A 226 -22.12 -7.02 2.19
N GLY A 227 -21.22 -6.28 1.55
CA GLY A 227 -20.46 -6.76 0.40
C GLY A 227 -19.22 -7.58 0.77
N SER A 228 -18.97 -7.77 2.07
CA SER A 228 -17.77 -8.41 2.60
C SER A 228 -18.03 -9.86 3.02
N PRO A 229 -17.48 -10.87 2.32
CA PRO A 229 -17.58 -12.27 2.76
C PRO A 229 -16.75 -12.56 4.01
N THR A 230 -15.81 -11.68 4.39
CA THR A 230 -14.98 -11.83 5.58
C THR A 230 -15.23 -10.71 6.59
N THR A 231 -15.16 -11.04 7.88
CA THR A 231 -15.29 -10.07 8.96
C THR A 231 -14.25 -10.36 10.04
N VAL A 232 -13.74 -9.29 10.69
CA VAL A 232 -12.85 -9.45 11.84
C VAL A 232 -13.66 -9.86 13.05
N ASN A 233 -13.50 -11.10 13.49
CA ASN A 233 -14.22 -11.63 14.67
C ASN A 233 -13.54 -11.21 15.97
N LYS A 234 -12.20 -11.34 16.06
CA LYS A 234 -11.44 -11.04 17.26
C LYS A 234 -10.02 -10.58 16.91
N THR A 235 -9.54 -9.55 17.59
CA THR A 235 -8.13 -9.12 17.54
C THR A 235 -7.47 -9.46 18.85
N THR A 236 -6.29 -10.06 18.80
CA THR A 236 -5.47 -10.37 20.00
C THR A 236 -4.06 -9.83 19.79
N THR A 237 -3.45 -9.36 20.87
CA THR A 237 -2.02 -9.03 20.83
C THR A 237 -1.23 -10.32 20.93
N PRO A 238 -0.24 -10.59 20.06
CA PRO A 238 0.63 -11.74 20.20
C PRO A 238 1.34 -11.73 21.56
N GLU A 239 1.51 -12.90 22.15
CA GLU A 239 2.36 -13.02 23.34
C GLU A 239 3.78 -12.56 23.02
N LYS A 240 4.36 -11.78 23.91
CA LYS A 240 5.76 -11.36 23.74
C LYS A 240 6.63 -12.61 23.81
N HIS A 241 7.32 -12.92 22.73
CA HIS A 241 8.38 -13.91 22.78
C HIS A 241 9.44 -13.42 23.78
N THR A 242 9.75 -14.24 24.78
CA THR A 242 10.87 -13.98 25.68
C THR A 242 12.15 -13.93 24.84
N ALA A 243 13.00 -12.94 25.10
CA ALA A 243 14.29 -12.87 24.44
C ALA A 243 15.01 -14.21 24.64
N GLY A 244 15.45 -14.84 23.56
CA GLY A 244 16.25 -16.05 23.63
C GLY A 244 17.58 -15.81 24.34
N ALA A 245 18.34 -16.86 24.60
CA ALA A 245 19.67 -16.73 25.19
C ALA A 245 20.60 -15.94 24.26
N VAL A 246 21.22 -14.89 24.78
CA VAL A 246 22.24 -14.11 24.06
C VAL A 246 23.60 -14.76 24.24
N ILE A 247 24.24 -15.20 23.17
CA ILE A 247 25.59 -15.76 23.19
C ILE A 247 26.56 -14.66 22.74
N SER A 248 27.28 -14.07 23.69
CA SER A 248 28.27 -13.04 23.40
C SER A 248 29.59 -13.65 22.94
N VAL A 249 29.96 -13.43 21.68
CA VAL A 249 31.26 -13.86 21.12
C VAL A 249 32.42 -13.26 21.88
N GLN A 250 32.29 -12.04 22.38
CA GLN A 250 33.33 -11.37 23.19
C GLN A 250 33.60 -12.08 24.50
N THR A 251 32.58 -12.74 25.08
CA THR A 251 32.70 -13.41 26.39
C THR A 251 33.15 -14.85 26.25
N VAL A 252 32.67 -15.59 25.26
CA VAL A 252 32.90 -17.03 25.14
C VAL A 252 33.87 -17.42 24.02
N GLY A 253 34.24 -16.49 23.16
CA GLY A 253 35.01 -16.75 21.96
C GLY A 253 34.16 -17.29 20.80
N MET A 254 34.66 -17.13 19.57
CA MET A 254 33.89 -17.42 18.32
C MET A 254 33.56 -18.91 18.21
N GLN A 255 34.51 -19.79 18.49
CA GLN A 255 34.29 -21.23 18.35
C GLN A 255 33.22 -21.74 19.33
N THR A 256 33.31 -21.37 20.60
CA THR A 256 32.32 -21.76 21.64
C THR A 256 30.93 -21.14 21.34
N ALA A 257 30.89 -19.91 20.79
CA ALA A 257 29.63 -19.29 20.41
C ALA A 257 28.97 -20.08 19.25
N ALA A 258 29.75 -20.47 18.26
CA ALA A 258 29.26 -21.28 17.13
C ALA A 258 28.77 -22.67 17.59
N GLU A 259 29.52 -23.36 18.45
CA GLU A 259 29.15 -24.66 19.00
C GLU A 259 27.82 -24.58 19.79
N ARG A 260 27.66 -23.55 20.64
CA ARG A 260 26.41 -23.32 21.38
C ARG A 260 25.23 -23.00 20.47
N MET A 261 25.44 -22.20 19.45
CA MET A 261 24.40 -21.87 18.47
C MET A 261 23.97 -23.13 17.70
N LEU A 262 24.91 -23.92 17.18
CA LEU A 262 24.63 -25.18 16.49
C LEU A 262 23.89 -26.16 17.37
N GLY A 263 24.33 -26.31 18.64
CA GLY A 263 23.65 -27.17 19.62
C GLY A 263 22.22 -26.73 19.92
N ALA A 264 21.97 -25.42 20.00
CA ALA A 264 20.61 -24.88 20.16
C ALA A 264 19.75 -25.11 18.94
N MET A 265 20.29 -24.95 17.72
CA MET A 265 19.57 -25.22 16.47
C MET A 265 19.24 -26.71 16.30
N GLN A 266 20.15 -27.62 16.70
CA GLN A 266 19.89 -29.05 16.71
C GLN A 266 18.81 -29.43 17.73
N ALA A 267 18.88 -28.87 18.95
CA ALA A 267 17.87 -29.09 19.97
C ALA A 267 16.48 -28.58 19.60
N ALA A 268 16.43 -27.50 18.80
CA ALA A 268 15.19 -26.92 18.24
C ALA A 268 14.69 -27.68 16.99
N GLY A 269 15.40 -28.69 16.49
CA GLY A 269 15.02 -29.44 15.29
C GLY A 269 15.18 -28.67 13.96
N VAL A 270 15.89 -27.53 14.00
CA VAL A 270 16.15 -26.72 12.79
C VAL A 270 17.26 -27.31 11.93
N LEU A 271 18.19 -28.05 12.56
CA LEU A 271 19.23 -28.81 11.86
C LEU A 271 18.94 -30.31 12.03
N VAL A 272 18.73 -30.99 10.93
CA VAL A 272 18.67 -32.45 10.91
C VAL A 272 20.10 -32.95 10.74
N GLY A 273 20.56 -33.86 11.61
CA GLY A 273 21.86 -34.52 11.49
C GLY A 273 22.02 -35.15 10.11
N ASP A 274 23.22 -35.00 9.52
CA ASP A 274 23.61 -35.41 8.17
C ASP A 274 23.13 -34.52 7.00
N GLY A 275 23.30 -33.19 7.12
CA GLY A 275 23.47 -32.33 5.93
C GLY A 275 22.20 -31.89 5.17
N GLY A 276 21.01 -32.07 5.74
CA GLY A 276 19.76 -31.56 5.17
C GLY A 276 19.23 -30.36 5.95
N VAL A 277 19.01 -29.25 5.26
CA VAL A 277 18.18 -28.15 5.77
C VAL A 277 16.73 -28.56 5.54
N ALA A 278 15.88 -28.48 6.60
CA ALA A 278 14.46 -28.74 6.50
C ALA A 278 13.72 -27.63 5.73
#